data_feaf37f9b9c2786e2458705fa2e90f31
#
_entry.id   feaf37f9b9c2786e2458705fa2e90f31
#
_cell.length_a   1.000
_cell.length_b   1.000
_cell.length_c   1.000
_cell.angle_alpha   90.00
_cell.angle_beta   90.00
_cell.angle_gamma   90.00
#
_symmetry.space_group_name_H-M   'P 1'
#
loop_
_entity.id
_entity.type
_entity.pdbx_description
1 polymer ?
#
loop_
_entity_poly.entity_id
_entity_poly.type
_entity_poly.pdbx_seq_one_letter_code
_entity_poly.pdbx_strand_id
1 'polypeptide(L)'
;MNLITKRVNRTNASVADRLDEVAQILEEQKANVFRVAAYRSAATMLRGLDKPLDDIVKTEGLEGLRKLPGIGETLSRFIYQLVITGRLPMLDRLRGESDPVALLVSVPGIGKRTAERLHDELGIDTLEELEVAANYDRLAKVGIGEKRLTGIRDSLATRLGRVRAESWTALKSEPSVSEILDVDLEYRRKSNQGVLPKITPRRFNLRHEKWLPILHTSRGAHHYTAMFSNTPRAHELNKTFDWVVIYFDGRGGERQCTVITSAYGPLSGKRIIRGREPECMEHYFRPAARDVRSVKIQDAFSI
;
A
#
# COMPACT_ATOMS: atom_id res chain seq x y z
N MET A 1 7.59 39.23 -15.09
CA MET A 1 7.53 37.91 -14.42
C MET A 1 6.93 36.94 -15.41
N ASN A 2 7.74 36.02 -15.94
CA ASN A 2 7.47 35.26 -17.18
C ASN A 2 6.36 34.20 -16.93
N LEU A 3 5.50 33.93 -17.92
CA LEU A 3 4.43 32.91 -17.87
C LEU A 3 4.95 31.51 -17.47
N ILE A 4 6.19 31.20 -17.82
CA ILE A 4 6.88 29.97 -17.43
C ILE A 4 7.11 29.93 -15.92
N THR A 5 7.62 31.00 -15.30
CA THR A 5 7.84 31.09 -13.84
C THR A 5 6.55 30.96 -13.06
N LYS A 6 5.42 31.49 -13.61
CA LYS A 6 4.10 31.41 -12.97
C LYS A 6 3.51 29.98 -13.04
N ARG A 7 3.87 29.21 -14.07
CA ARG A 7 3.48 27.78 -14.23
C ARG A 7 4.31 26.86 -13.33
N VAL A 8 5.64 27.10 -13.25
CA VAL A 8 6.58 26.41 -12.35
C VAL A 8 6.08 26.46 -10.91
N ASN A 9 5.78 27.66 -10.42
CA ASN A 9 5.32 27.85 -9.04
C ASN A 9 3.99 27.14 -8.75
N ARG A 10 3.12 26.95 -9.73
CA ARG A 10 1.79 26.34 -9.49
C ARG A 10 1.85 24.83 -9.28
N THR A 11 2.58 24.09 -10.13
CA THR A 11 2.66 22.63 -10.02
C THR A 11 3.51 22.23 -8.83
N ASN A 12 4.69 22.84 -8.67
CA ASN A 12 5.56 22.55 -7.54
C ASN A 12 4.88 22.85 -6.21
N ALA A 13 4.22 24.02 -6.10
CA ALA A 13 3.46 24.40 -4.91
C ALA A 13 2.31 23.44 -4.63
N SER A 14 1.53 23.05 -5.65
CA SER A 14 0.41 22.11 -5.47
C SER A 14 0.88 20.75 -4.98
N VAL A 15 1.98 20.21 -5.51
CA VAL A 15 2.56 18.95 -5.04
C VAL A 15 3.09 19.10 -3.61
N ALA A 16 3.79 20.20 -3.31
CA ALA A 16 4.29 20.49 -1.98
C ALA A 16 3.16 20.59 -0.93
N ASP A 17 2.05 21.23 -1.28
CA ASP A 17 0.88 21.33 -0.40
C ASP A 17 0.28 19.97 -0.07
N ARG A 18 0.26 19.04 -1.05
CA ARG A 18 -0.20 17.65 -0.81
C ARG A 18 0.75 16.88 0.10
N LEU A 19 2.08 17.10 -0.03
CA LEU A 19 3.05 16.45 0.86
C LEU A 19 2.98 17.02 2.28
N ASP A 20 2.76 18.32 2.46
CA ASP A 20 2.53 18.93 3.77
C ASP A 20 1.25 18.40 4.42
N GLU A 21 0.18 18.25 3.64
CA GLU A 21 -1.05 17.65 4.13
C GLU A 21 -0.84 16.21 4.60
N VAL A 22 -0.09 15.39 3.83
CA VAL A 22 0.31 14.05 4.28
C VAL A 22 1.08 14.11 5.59
N ALA A 23 2.04 15.03 5.71
CA ALA A 23 2.81 15.20 6.94
C ALA A 23 1.93 15.56 8.14
N GLN A 24 1.00 16.50 7.96
CA GLN A 24 0.07 16.91 9.00
C GLN A 24 -0.80 15.74 9.47
N ILE A 25 -1.43 15.02 8.54
CA ILE A 25 -2.30 13.90 8.90
C ILE A 25 -1.51 12.77 9.58
N LEU A 26 -0.31 12.46 9.09
CA LEU A 26 0.57 11.46 9.71
C LEU A 26 0.96 11.86 11.14
N GLU A 27 1.21 13.14 11.40
CA GLU A 27 1.51 13.65 12.74
C GLU A 27 0.29 13.52 13.67
N GLU A 28 -0.90 13.93 13.22
CA GLU A 28 -2.16 13.77 13.96
C GLU A 28 -2.46 12.29 14.25
N GLN A 29 -2.10 11.40 13.35
CA GLN A 29 -2.25 9.95 13.49
C GLN A 29 -1.08 9.29 14.23
N LYS A 30 -0.18 10.06 14.86
CA LYS A 30 0.95 9.59 15.67
C LYS A 30 1.91 8.67 14.90
N ALA A 31 2.13 8.94 13.61
CA ALA A 31 3.14 8.25 12.82
C ALA A 31 4.57 8.61 13.28
N ASN A 32 5.54 7.86 12.77
CA ASN A 32 6.95 8.10 13.06
C ASN A 32 7.39 9.51 12.69
N VAL A 33 8.01 10.24 13.62
CA VAL A 33 8.43 11.64 13.47
C VAL A 33 9.42 11.86 12.31
N PHE A 34 10.27 10.88 12.03
CA PHE A 34 11.20 10.94 10.88
C PHE A 34 10.46 10.86 9.55
N ARG A 35 9.38 10.06 9.49
CA ARG A 35 8.51 10.00 8.32
C ARG A 35 7.81 11.34 8.08
N VAL A 36 7.24 11.94 9.12
CA VAL A 36 6.62 13.28 9.06
C VAL A 36 7.62 14.33 8.57
N ALA A 37 8.82 14.34 9.17
CA ALA A 37 9.88 15.27 8.79
C ALA A 37 10.31 15.11 7.32
N ALA A 38 10.39 13.88 6.80
CA ALA A 38 10.73 13.63 5.40
C ALA A 38 9.73 14.26 4.42
N TYR A 39 8.42 14.16 4.69
CA TYR A 39 7.39 14.82 3.86
C TYR A 39 7.48 16.34 3.93
N ARG A 40 7.67 16.93 5.12
CA ARG A 40 7.83 18.38 5.29
C ARG A 40 9.08 18.93 4.59
N SER A 41 10.21 18.22 4.72
CA SER A 41 11.45 18.59 4.04
C SER A 41 11.29 18.53 2.53
N ALA A 42 10.64 17.50 2.01
CA ALA A 42 10.33 17.38 0.59
C ALA A 42 9.43 18.53 0.11
N ALA A 43 8.38 18.86 0.83
CA ALA A 43 7.49 19.98 0.49
C ALA A 43 8.24 21.32 0.44
N THR A 44 9.10 21.59 1.42
CA THR A 44 9.91 22.78 1.48
C THR A 44 10.86 22.86 0.29
N MET A 45 11.56 21.76 -0.03
CA MET A 45 12.48 21.66 -1.14
C MET A 45 11.77 21.91 -2.49
N LEU A 46 10.59 21.30 -2.69
CA LEU A 46 9.82 21.47 -3.94
C LEU A 46 9.34 22.90 -4.14
N ARG A 47 9.01 23.64 -3.09
CA ARG A 47 8.65 25.07 -3.19
C ARG A 47 9.82 25.94 -3.63
N GLY A 48 11.05 25.56 -3.24
CA GLY A 48 12.27 26.24 -3.64
C GLY A 48 12.86 25.80 -4.98
N LEU A 49 12.22 24.84 -5.65
CA LEU A 49 12.75 24.29 -6.90
C LEU A 49 12.45 25.21 -8.08
N ASP A 50 13.49 25.67 -8.78
CA ASP A 50 13.38 26.57 -9.95
C ASP A 50 12.83 25.84 -11.19
N LYS A 51 13.08 24.54 -11.31
CA LYS A 51 12.65 23.71 -12.44
C LYS A 51 11.24 23.13 -12.19
N PRO A 52 10.31 23.17 -13.18
CA PRO A 52 9.01 22.54 -13.06
C PRO A 52 9.13 21.04 -12.84
N LEU A 53 8.38 20.49 -11.90
CA LEU A 53 8.28 19.04 -11.70
C LEU A 53 7.77 18.31 -12.95
N ASP A 54 6.84 18.93 -13.69
CA ASP A 54 6.31 18.39 -14.95
C ASP A 54 7.43 18.15 -15.96
N ASP A 55 8.40 19.07 -16.05
CA ASP A 55 9.53 18.96 -16.99
C ASP A 55 10.51 17.88 -16.53
N ILE A 56 10.80 17.79 -15.23
CA ILE A 56 11.65 16.73 -14.67
C ILE A 56 11.04 15.37 -14.96
N VAL A 57 9.73 15.21 -14.68
CA VAL A 57 9.02 13.95 -14.91
C VAL A 57 8.98 13.58 -16.40
N LYS A 58 8.78 14.55 -17.29
CA LYS A 58 8.77 14.30 -18.75
C LYS A 58 10.13 13.93 -19.32
N THR A 59 11.19 14.54 -18.83
CA THR A 59 12.55 14.39 -19.42
C THR A 59 13.35 13.28 -18.77
N GLU A 60 13.23 13.12 -17.44
CA GLU A 60 14.08 12.24 -16.64
C GLU A 60 13.28 11.20 -15.83
N GLY A 61 11.94 11.28 -15.83
CA GLY A 61 11.08 10.33 -15.11
C GLY A 61 11.33 10.29 -13.60
N LEU A 62 11.24 9.09 -13.02
CA LEU A 62 11.51 8.85 -11.60
C LEU A 62 12.95 9.13 -11.20
N GLU A 63 13.92 8.83 -12.09
CA GLU A 63 15.34 9.04 -11.80
C GLU A 63 15.66 10.52 -11.63
N GLY A 64 15.03 11.40 -12.41
CA GLY A 64 15.16 12.84 -12.22
C GLY A 64 14.66 13.31 -10.85
N LEU A 65 13.56 12.74 -10.36
CA LEU A 65 13.03 13.03 -9.03
C LEU A 65 13.94 12.49 -7.91
N ARG A 66 14.56 11.33 -8.07
CA ARG A 66 15.51 10.75 -7.10
C ARG A 66 16.79 11.54 -6.94
N LYS A 67 17.20 12.29 -7.97
CA LYS A 67 18.37 13.19 -7.90
C LYS A 67 18.11 14.44 -7.05
N LEU A 68 16.85 14.73 -6.73
CA LEU A 68 16.50 15.88 -5.91
C LEU A 68 16.92 15.65 -4.45
N PRO A 69 17.49 16.67 -3.78
CA PRO A 69 17.94 16.55 -2.40
C PRO A 69 16.80 16.12 -1.46
N GLY A 70 17.05 15.09 -0.66
CA GLY A 70 16.07 14.60 0.33
C GLY A 70 14.90 13.79 -0.26
N ILE A 71 14.86 13.54 -1.58
CA ILE A 71 13.84 12.74 -2.23
C ILE A 71 14.34 11.30 -2.42
N GLY A 72 13.92 10.42 -1.53
CA GLY A 72 14.18 8.99 -1.64
C GLY A 72 13.19 8.28 -2.58
N GLU A 73 13.30 6.95 -2.67
CA GLU A 73 12.51 6.11 -3.57
C GLU A 73 10.99 6.26 -3.37
N THR A 74 10.51 6.21 -2.14
CA THR A 74 9.07 6.32 -1.82
C THR A 74 8.52 7.70 -2.20
N LEU A 75 9.24 8.77 -1.82
CA LEU A 75 8.82 10.14 -2.13
C LEU A 75 8.85 10.43 -3.62
N SER A 76 9.86 9.96 -4.36
CA SER A 76 9.93 10.15 -5.82
C SER A 76 8.71 9.54 -6.52
N ARG A 77 8.25 8.36 -6.08
CA ARG A 77 7.04 7.72 -6.61
C ARG A 77 5.77 8.49 -6.29
N PHE A 78 5.63 8.98 -5.07
CA PHE A 78 4.47 9.78 -4.69
C PHE A 78 4.42 11.12 -5.44
N ILE A 79 5.57 11.79 -5.60
CA ILE A 79 5.67 13.01 -6.41
C ILE A 79 5.32 12.70 -7.87
N TYR A 80 5.89 11.64 -8.44
CA TYR A 80 5.58 11.20 -9.80
C TYR A 80 4.09 10.96 -9.99
N GLN A 81 3.47 10.21 -9.08
CA GLN A 81 2.04 9.90 -9.12
C GLN A 81 1.19 11.17 -9.03
N LEU A 82 1.52 12.11 -8.14
CA LEU A 82 0.85 13.40 -8.03
C LEU A 82 0.97 14.23 -9.32
N VAL A 83 2.14 14.27 -9.93
CA VAL A 83 2.36 15.02 -11.19
C VAL A 83 1.57 14.40 -12.34
N ILE A 84 1.56 13.07 -12.48
CA ILE A 84 0.90 12.39 -13.61
C ILE A 84 -0.62 12.31 -13.44
N THR A 85 -1.11 12.04 -12.22
CA THR A 85 -2.52 11.73 -11.97
C THR A 85 -3.27 12.82 -11.22
N GLY A 86 -2.57 13.75 -10.59
CA GLY A 86 -3.15 14.73 -9.67
C GLY A 86 -3.66 14.13 -8.37
N ARG A 87 -3.49 12.82 -8.13
CA ARG A 87 -4.03 12.09 -6.98
C ARG A 87 -2.95 11.32 -6.25
N LEU A 88 -3.14 11.14 -4.95
CA LEU A 88 -2.30 10.32 -4.10
C LEU A 88 -3.20 9.38 -3.27
N PRO A 89 -3.36 8.11 -3.64
CA PRO A 89 -4.22 7.15 -2.95
C PRO A 89 -3.94 7.03 -1.45
N MET A 90 -2.69 7.15 -1.06
CA MET A 90 -2.30 7.21 0.34
C MET A 90 -3.00 8.36 1.08
N LEU A 91 -3.05 9.55 0.48
CA LEU A 91 -3.70 10.72 1.08
C LEU A 91 -5.21 10.51 1.23
N ASP A 92 -5.87 10.02 0.17
CA ASP A 92 -7.30 9.68 0.20
C ASP A 92 -7.59 8.67 1.34
N ARG A 93 -6.74 7.68 1.53
CA ARG A 93 -6.86 6.70 2.61
C ARG A 93 -6.66 7.33 4.00
N LEU A 94 -5.64 8.14 4.18
CA LEU A 94 -5.36 8.80 5.45
C LEU A 94 -6.50 9.71 5.89
N ARG A 95 -7.19 10.33 4.94
CA ARG A 95 -8.42 11.10 5.17
C ARG A 95 -9.66 10.22 5.46
N GLY A 96 -9.60 8.91 5.19
CA GLY A 96 -10.76 8.02 5.20
C GLY A 96 -11.64 8.12 3.94
N GLU A 97 -11.14 8.73 2.88
CA GLU A 97 -11.83 8.98 1.61
C GLU A 97 -11.53 7.95 0.52
N SER A 98 -10.81 6.86 0.83
CA SER A 98 -10.43 5.85 -0.17
C SER A 98 -11.63 5.36 -0.97
N ASP A 99 -11.53 5.42 -2.28
CA ASP A 99 -12.50 4.85 -3.21
C ASP A 99 -11.80 3.93 -4.22
N PRO A 100 -11.54 2.66 -3.85
CA PRO A 100 -10.95 1.67 -4.74
C PRO A 100 -11.76 1.47 -6.02
N VAL A 101 -13.09 1.54 -5.93
CA VAL A 101 -13.99 1.39 -7.09
C VAL A 101 -13.72 2.51 -8.10
N ALA A 102 -13.60 3.76 -7.66
CA ALA A 102 -13.29 4.86 -8.56
C ALA A 102 -11.92 4.71 -9.23
N LEU A 103 -10.92 4.18 -8.50
CA LEU A 103 -9.61 3.87 -9.06
C LEU A 103 -9.70 2.80 -10.15
N LEU A 104 -10.42 1.71 -9.90
CA LEU A 104 -10.59 0.61 -10.86
C LEU A 104 -11.39 1.06 -12.10
N VAL A 105 -12.42 1.90 -11.93
CA VAL A 105 -13.20 2.50 -13.05
C VAL A 105 -12.31 3.34 -13.96
N SER A 106 -11.21 3.91 -13.45
CA SER A 106 -10.28 4.69 -14.27
C SER A 106 -9.54 3.86 -15.33
N VAL A 107 -9.59 2.52 -15.24
CA VAL A 107 -8.98 1.60 -16.22
C VAL A 107 -9.94 1.39 -17.39
N PRO A 108 -9.52 1.67 -18.63
CA PRO A 108 -10.33 1.43 -19.81
C PRO A 108 -10.84 -0.02 -19.85
N GLY A 109 -12.12 -0.19 -20.13
CA GLY A 109 -12.77 -1.51 -20.14
C GLY A 109 -13.33 -1.97 -18.78
N ILE A 110 -13.11 -1.21 -17.70
CA ILE A 110 -13.69 -1.50 -16.38
C ILE A 110 -14.77 -0.46 -16.07
N GLY A 111 -16.04 -0.87 -16.17
CA GLY A 111 -17.18 -0.05 -15.74
C GLY A 111 -17.44 -0.19 -14.23
N LYS A 112 -18.27 0.69 -13.69
CA LYS A 112 -18.61 0.75 -12.25
C LYS A 112 -18.98 -0.61 -11.67
N ARG A 113 -19.93 -1.32 -12.29
CA ARG A 113 -20.37 -2.65 -11.83
C ARG A 113 -19.24 -3.70 -11.82
N THR A 114 -18.34 -3.63 -12.81
CA THR A 114 -17.18 -4.53 -12.85
C THR A 114 -16.17 -4.17 -11.78
N ALA A 115 -15.93 -2.88 -11.55
CA ALA A 115 -15.04 -2.38 -10.50
C ALA A 115 -15.55 -2.76 -9.09
N GLU A 116 -16.86 -2.64 -8.85
CA GLU A 116 -17.50 -3.11 -7.61
C GLU A 116 -17.26 -4.60 -7.39
N ARG A 117 -17.46 -5.43 -8.42
CA ARG A 117 -17.20 -6.87 -8.34
C ARG A 117 -15.72 -7.21 -8.12
N LEU A 118 -14.81 -6.52 -8.79
CA LEU A 118 -13.38 -6.67 -8.58
C LEU A 118 -12.99 -6.37 -7.13
N HIS A 119 -13.53 -5.30 -6.58
CA HIS A 119 -13.32 -4.90 -5.21
C HIS A 119 -13.97 -5.87 -4.22
N ASP A 120 -15.26 -6.17 -4.39
CA ASP A 120 -16.06 -6.91 -3.41
C ASP A 120 -15.78 -8.42 -3.44
N GLU A 121 -15.66 -9.03 -4.64
CA GLU A 121 -15.51 -10.49 -4.80
C GLU A 121 -14.03 -10.93 -4.77
N LEU A 122 -13.12 -10.12 -5.35
CA LEU A 122 -11.70 -10.46 -5.48
C LEU A 122 -10.80 -9.70 -4.52
N GLY A 123 -11.31 -8.67 -3.81
CA GLY A 123 -10.53 -7.84 -2.90
C GLY A 123 -9.44 -7.04 -3.61
N ILE A 124 -9.73 -6.58 -4.83
CA ILE A 124 -8.79 -5.80 -5.65
C ILE A 124 -9.05 -4.31 -5.39
N ASP A 125 -8.09 -3.62 -4.81
CA ASP A 125 -8.19 -2.22 -4.41
C ASP A 125 -7.17 -1.31 -5.11
N THR A 126 -6.15 -1.91 -5.76
CA THR A 126 -5.07 -1.20 -6.44
C THR A 126 -4.90 -1.67 -7.88
N LEU A 127 -4.21 -0.85 -8.69
CA LEU A 127 -3.91 -1.22 -10.08
C LEU A 127 -2.90 -2.37 -10.15
N GLU A 128 -1.98 -2.47 -9.19
CA GLU A 128 -1.00 -3.54 -9.07
C GLU A 128 -1.67 -4.89 -8.79
N GLU A 129 -2.64 -4.92 -7.86
CA GLU A 129 -3.43 -6.12 -7.60
C GLU A 129 -4.28 -6.52 -8.80
N LEU A 130 -4.84 -5.53 -9.51
CA LEU A 130 -5.58 -5.77 -10.74
C LEU A 130 -4.68 -6.38 -11.82
N GLU A 131 -3.44 -5.90 -11.97
CA GLU A 131 -2.47 -6.46 -12.90
C GLU A 131 -2.12 -7.91 -12.56
N VAL A 132 -1.84 -8.20 -11.28
CA VAL A 132 -1.61 -9.57 -10.81
C VAL A 132 -2.82 -10.45 -11.12
N ALA A 133 -4.03 -10.00 -10.80
CA ALA A 133 -5.26 -10.76 -11.06
C ALA A 133 -5.50 -10.98 -12.57
N ALA A 134 -5.15 -9.99 -13.41
CA ALA A 134 -5.26 -10.10 -14.86
C ALA A 134 -4.28 -11.14 -15.45
N ASN A 135 -3.07 -11.25 -14.89
CA ASN A 135 -2.05 -12.19 -15.34
C ASN A 135 -2.30 -13.65 -14.91
N TYR A 136 -3.05 -13.86 -13.81
CA TYR A 136 -3.37 -15.20 -13.27
C TYR A 136 -4.82 -15.63 -13.55
N ASP A 137 -5.47 -15.10 -14.59
CA ASP A 137 -6.83 -15.43 -15.05
C ASP A 137 -7.94 -15.34 -13.98
N ARG A 138 -7.66 -14.63 -12.87
CA ARG A 138 -8.65 -14.46 -11.78
C ARG A 138 -9.83 -13.60 -12.21
N LEU A 139 -9.67 -12.77 -13.25
CA LEU A 139 -10.69 -11.83 -13.73
C LEU A 139 -11.82 -12.52 -14.49
N ALA A 140 -11.63 -13.75 -14.98
CA ALA A 140 -12.69 -14.55 -15.58
C ALA A 140 -13.86 -14.80 -14.58
N LYS A 141 -13.57 -14.91 -13.29
CA LYS A 141 -14.56 -15.11 -12.23
C LYS A 141 -15.55 -13.95 -12.11
N VAL A 142 -15.16 -12.74 -12.49
CA VAL A 142 -16.02 -11.54 -12.48
C VAL A 142 -16.55 -11.20 -13.89
N GLY A 143 -16.53 -12.16 -14.82
CA GLY A 143 -17.13 -12.01 -16.16
C GLY A 143 -16.37 -11.09 -17.09
N ILE A 144 -15.05 -10.95 -16.92
CA ILE A 144 -14.17 -10.25 -17.86
C ILE A 144 -13.70 -11.27 -18.90
N GLY A 145 -14.22 -11.17 -20.12
CA GLY A 145 -13.80 -12.02 -21.26
C GLY A 145 -12.46 -11.60 -21.84
N GLU A 146 -11.83 -12.51 -22.60
CA GLU A 146 -10.45 -12.42 -23.09
C GLU A 146 -10.15 -11.10 -23.85
N LYS A 147 -11.04 -10.65 -24.72
CA LYS A 147 -10.87 -9.40 -25.48
C LYS A 147 -10.75 -8.17 -24.56
N ARG A 148 -11.54 -8.12 -23.50
CA ARG A 148 -11.48 -7.03 -22.51
C ARG A 148 -10.25 -7.19 -21.62
N LEU A 149 -9.87 -8.41 -21.27
CA LEU A 149 -8.71 -8.74 -20.48
C LEU A 149 -7.41 -8.25 -21.13
N THR A 150 -7.26 -8.45 -22.46
CA THR A 150 -6.13 -7.95 -23.23
C THR A 150 -6.04 -6.42 -23.14
N GLY A 151 -7.14 -5.70 -23.39
CA GLY A 151 -7.15 -4.23 -23.28
C GLY A 151 -6.84 -3.72 -21.86
N ILE A 152 -7.28 -4.44 -20.82
CA ILE A 152 -6.95 -4.13 -19.42
C ILE A 152 -5.46 -4.35 -19.17
N ARG A 153 -4.88 -5.49 -19.60
CA ARG A 153 -3.43 -5.79 -19.50
C ARG A 153 -2.59 -4.72 -20.20
N ASP A 154 -2.94 -4.30 -21.39
CA ASP A 154 -2.24 -3.26 -22.15
C ASP A 154 -2.29 -1.89 -21.45
N SER A 155 -3.46 -1.54 -20.92
CA SER A 155 -3.64 -0.31 -20.14
C SER A 155 -2.81 -0.31 -18.85
N LEU A 156 -2.80 -1.44 -18.13
CA LEU A 156 -2.02 -1.60 -16.92
C LEU A 156 -0.52 -1.62 -17.21
N ALA A 157 -0.08 -2.34 -18.25
CA ALA A 157 1.31 -2.34 -18.70
C ALA A 157 1.79 -0.93 -19.05
N THR A 158 0.95 -0.13 -19.70
CA THR A 158 1.28 1.27 -20.02
C THR A 158 1.37 2.14 -18.77
N ARG A 159 0.44 1.99 -17.82
CA ARG A 159 0.37 2.81 -16.60
C ARG A 159 1.42 2.40 -15.55
N LEU A 160 1.59 1.09 -15.35
CA LEU A 160 2.51 0.51 -14.38
C LEU A 160 3.89 0.24 -15.00
N GLY A 161 3.96 -0.03 -16.29
CA GLY A 161 5.21 -0.30 -17.02
C GLY A 161 6.14 0.91 -17.06
N ARG A 162 5.60 2.14 -17.17
CA ARG A 162 6.42 3.36 -17.04
C ARG A 162 7.04 3.49 -15.65
N VAL A 163 6.35 3.00 -14.63
CA VAL A 163 6.87 2.95 -13.25
C VAL A 163 7.87 1.81 -13.07
N ARG A 164 7.70 0.68 -13.79
CA ARG A 164 8.56 -0.52 -13.66
C ARG A 164 9.88 -0.45 -14.42
N ALA A 165 9.89 0.13 -15.62
CA ALA A 165 11.13 0.25 -16.41
C ALA A 165 12.23 1.01 -15.67
N GLU A 166 11.85 1.86 -14.72
CA GLU A 166 12.74 2.69 -13.93
C GLU A 166 13.08 2.10 -12.53
N SER A 167 12.47 0.95 -12.16
CA SER A 167 12.47 0.42 -10.78
C SER A 167 13.40 -0.78 -10.54
N TRP A 168 14.23 -1.18 -11.50
CA TRP A 168 15.02 -2.44 -11.42
C TRP A 168 16.18 -2.44 -10.42
N THR A 169 16.50 -1.33 -9.78
CA THR A 169 17.76 -1.18 -9.00
C THR A 169 17.62 -1.17 -7.47
N ALA A 170 16.43 -1.16 -6.89
CA ALA A 170 16.27 -1.15 -5.43
C ALA A 170 15.42 -2.31 -4.92
N LEU A 171 16.08 -3.35 -4.44
CA LEU A 171 15.51 -4.57 -3.86
C LEU A 171 15.07 -4.34 -2.41
N LYS A 172 13.93 -3.66 -2.17
CA LYS A 172 13.19 -3.94 -0.93
C LYS A 172 12.50 -5.29 -1.11
N SER A 173 12.89 -6.28 -0.30
CA SER A 173 12.22 -7.59 -0.25
C SER A 173 10.76 -7.40 0.21
N GLU A 174 9.84 -8.23 -0.30
CA GLU A 174 8.49 -8.25 0.26
C GLU A 174 8.54 -8.64 1.74
N PRO A 175 7.67 -8.05 2.58
CA PRO A 175 7.58 -8.42 3.98
C PRO A 175 7.25 -9.91 4.14
N SER A 176 7.91 -10.56 5.10
CA SER A 176 7.65 -11.95 5.42
C SER A 176 6.25 -12.12 6.02
N VAL A 177 5.70 -13.35 5.98
CA VAL A 177 4.44 -13.69 6.66
C VAL A 177 4.52 -13.35 8.14
N SER A 178 5.63 -13.68 8.79
CA SER A 178 5.84 -13.40 10.21
C SER A 178 5.76 -11.90 10.52
N GLU A 179 6.37 -11.06 9.68
CA GLU A 179 6.38 -9.62 9.86
C GLU A 179 4.98 -9.01 9.70
N ILE A 180 4.22 -9.44 8.69
CA ILE A 180 2.84 -8.96 8.47
C ILE A 180 1.92 -9.42 9.62
N LEU A 181 2.03 -10.67 10.07
CA LEU A 181 1.23 -11.18 11.18
C LEU A 181 1.56 -10.51 12.51
N ASP A 182 2.81 -10.09 12.72
CA ASP A 182 3.20 -9.30 13.89
C ASP A 182 2.58 -7.88 13.85
N VAL A 183 2.52 -7.25 12.69
CA VAL A 183 1.81 -5.97 12.50
C VAL A 183 0.30 -6.13 12.76
N ASP A 184 -0.33 -7.21 12.26
CA ASP A 184 -1.74 -7.53 12.54
C ASP A 184 -1.99 -7.69 14.04
N LEU A 185 -1.12 -8.42 14.73
CA LEU A 185 -1.22 -8.64 16.18
C LEU A 185 -1.09 -7.33 16.96
N GLU A 186 -0.11 -6.49 16.62
CA GLU A 186 0.07 -5.17 17.23
C GLU A 186 -1.17 -4.30 17.03
N TYR A 187 -1.67 -4.23 15.78
CA TYR A 187 -2.85 -3.45 15.45
C TYR A 187 -4.07 -3.87 16.26
N ARG A 188 -4.40 -5.16 16.26
CA ARG A 188 -5.56 -5.69 16.97
C ARG A 188 -5.45 -5.48 18.47
N ARG A 189 -4.29 -5.71 19.07
CA ARG A 189 -4.04 -5.45 20.49
C ARG A 189 -4.29 -4.00 20.85
N LYS A 190 -3.67 -3.05 20.11
CA LYS A 190 -3.80 -1.61 20.37
C LYS A 190 -5.20 -1.08 20.07
N SER A 191 -5.86 -1.63 19.04
CA SER A 191 -7.26 -1.31 18.73
C SER A 191 -8.20 -1.71 19.87
N ASN A 192 -8.06 -2.94 20.40
CA ASN A 192 -8.85 -3.43 21.52
C ASN A 192 -8.62 -2.63 22.81
N GLN A 193 -7.40 -2.10 22.99
CA GLN A 193 -7.06 -1.21 24.12
C GLN A 193 -7.60 0.22 23.92
N GLY A 194 -8.13 0.56 22.75
CA GLY A 194 -8.65 1.89 22.44
C GLY A 194 -7.60 3.00 22.36
N VAL A 195 -6.29 2.66 22.25
CA VAL A 195 -5.17 3.62 22.28
C VAL A 195 -4.79 4.19 20.92
N LEU A 196 -5.37 3.63 19.83
CA LEU A 196 -5.09 4.07 18.48
C LEU A 196 -5.87 5.33 18.12
N PRO A 197 -5.28 6.26 17.35
CA PRO A 197 -6.04 7.32 16.71
C PRO A 197 -7.10 6.72 15.78
N LYS A 198 -8.21 7.45 15.61
CA LYS A 198 -9.32 7.02 14.77
C LYS A 198 -9.51 7.99 13.63
N ILE A 199 -9.88 7.47 12.46
CA ILE A 199 -10.29 8.26 11.30
C ILE A 199 -11.79 8.19 11.11
N THR A 200 -12.34 9.13 10.32
CA THR A 200 -13.74 9.20 9.92
C THR A 200 -13.86 8.62 8.51
N PRO A 201 -14.15 7.32 8.32
CA PRO A 201 -14.30 6.79 6.99
C PRO A 201 -15.54 7.36 6.31
N ARG A 202 -15.43 7.63 5.00
CA ARG A 202 -16.56 8.16 4.21
C ARG A 202 -17.66 7.11 3.97
N ARG A 203 -17.27 5.86 3.74
CA ARG A 203 -18.20 4.75 3.46
C ARG A 203 -18.73 4.14 4.75
N PHE A 204 -19.96 3.67 4.73
CA PHE A 204 -20.65 3.01 5.86
C PHE A 204 -20.60 3.82 7.16
N ASN A 205 -20.64 5.16 7.04
CA ASN A 205 -20.55 6.09 8.15
C ASN A 205 -21.46 7.30 7.96
N LEU A 206 -22.77 7.06 7.99
CA LEU A 206 -23.81 8.09 7.80
C LEU A 206 -23.75 9.21 8.86
N ARG A 207 -23.23 8.90 10.04
CA ARG A 207 -23.11 9.84 11.16
C ARG A 207 -21.78 10.61 11.18
N HIS A 208 -20.90 10.36 10.21
CA HIS A 208 -19.56 10.97 10.16
C HIS A 208 -18.76 10.79 11.46
N GLU A 209 -18.90 9.65 12.13
CA GLU A 209 -18.21 9.36 13.39
C GLU A 209 -16.75 8.96 13.16
N LYS A 210 -15.85 9.35 14.08
CA LYS A 210 -14.46 8.83 14.14
C LYS A 210 -14.46 7.45 14.77
N TRP A 211 -14.62 6.39 13.99
CA TRP A 211 -14.71 5.04 14.54
C TRP A 211 -13.59 4.09 14.12
N LEU A 212 -12.96 4.28 12.95
CA LEU A 212 -12.00 3.35 12.37
C LEU A 212 -10.58 3.60 12.93
N PRO A 213 -10.05 2.69 13.77
CA PRO A 213 -8.69 2.82 14.29
C PRO A 213 -7.65 2.71 13.16
N ILE A 214 -6.58 3.49 13.26
CA ILE A 214 -5.43 3.43 12.34
C ILE A 214 -4.13 3.27 13.13
N LEU A 215 -3.25 2.38 12.68
CA LEU A 215 -1.92 2.17 13.23
C LEU A 215 -0.88 2.52 12.17
N HIS A 216 0.09 3.35 12.54
CA HIS A 216 1.34 3.51 11.80
C HIS A 216 2.45 2.85 12.59
N THR A 217 3.19 1.92 11.98
CA THR A 217 4.31 1.23 12.61
C THR A 217 5.41 0.93 11.59
N SER A 218 6.55 0.46 12.05
CA SER A 218 7.68 0.11 11.16
C SER A 218 8.32 -1.20 11.60
N ARG A 219 8.81 -1.97 10.64
CA ARG A 219 9.64 -3.14 10.86
C ARG A 219 10.84 -3.06 9.92
N GLY A 220 12.04 -2.97 10.46
CA GLY A 220 13.23 -2.77 9.65
C GLY A 220 13.09 -1.55 8.72
N ALA A 221 13.20 -1.78 7.41
CA ALA A 221 13.07 -0.75 6.39
C ALA A 221 11.60 -0.51 5.92
N HIS A 222 10.64 -1.31 6.36
CA HIS A 222 9.25 -1.20 5.93
C HIS A 222 8.43 -0.31 6.87
N HIS A 223 7.61 0.56 6.28
CA HIS A 223 6.60 1.33 7.00
C HIS A 223 5.23 0.73 6.72
N TYR A 224 4.45 0.54 7.77
CA TYR A 224 3.12 -0.06 7.72
C TYR A 224 2.04 0.92 8.14
N THR A 225 0.89 0.82 7.47
CA THR A 225 -0.35 1.43 7.91
C THR A 225 -1.40 0.33 7.97
N ALA A 226 -1.96 0.07 9.15
CA ALA A 226 -2.96 -0.97 9.35
C ALA A 226 -4.29 -0.38 9.81
N MET A 227 -5.40 -0.92 9.30
CA MET A 227 -6.76 -0.58 9.70
C MET A 227 -7.71 -1.75 9.45
N PHE A 228 -8.86 -1.76 10.12
CA PHE A 228 -9.92 -2.71 9.80
C PHE A 228 -10.48 -2.48 8.39
N SER A 229 -10.94 -3.55 7.76
CA SER A 229 -11.56 -3.50 6.45
C SER A 229 -12.93 -2.80 6.52
N ASN A 230 -13.08 -1.70 5.80
CA ASN A 230 -14.35 -0.99 5.65
C ASN A 230 -14.95 -1.21 4.24
N THR A 231 -14.88 -2.46 3.75
CA THR A 231 -15.41 -2.85 2.45
C THR A 231 -16.86 -3.33 2.56
N PRO A 232 -17.69 -3.21 1.49
CA PRO A 232 -19.04 -3.76 1.47
C PRO A 232 -19.05 -5.22 1.91
N ARG A 233 -18.13 -6.01 1.38
CA ARG A 233 -18.04 -7.45 1.69
C ARG A 233 -17.71 -7.74 3.15
N ALA A 234 -16.85 -6.92 3.78
CA ALA A 234 -16.56 -7.07 5.20
C ALA A 234 -17.78 -6.78 6.07
N HIS A 235 -18.58 -5.77 5.68
CA HIS A 235 -19.84 -5.43 6.36
C HIS A 235 -20.91 -6.52 6.18
N GLU A 236 -21.14 -6.98 4.95
CA GLU A 236 -22.09 -8.07 4.65
C GLU A 236 -21.80 -9.34 5.43
N LEU A 237 -20.54 -9.70 5.56
CA LEU A 237 -20.10 -10.90 6.28
C LEU A 237 -19.88 -10.68 7.78
N ASN A 238 -20.14 -9.47 8.31
CA ASN A 238 -19.82 -9.11 9.70
C ASN A 238 -18.35 -9.36 10.06
N LYS A 239 -17.43 -9.10 9.10
CA LYS A 239 -15.99 -9.34 9.23
C LYS A 239 -15.15 -8.05 9.31
N THR A 240 -15.79 -6.89 9.43
CA THR A 240 -15.12 -5.60 9.53
C THR A 240 -14.03 -5.60 10.62
N PHE A 241 -14.32 -6.13 11.81
CA PHE A 241 -13.36 -6.20 12.92
C PHE A 241 -12.50 -7.47 12.94
N ASP A 242 -12.68 -8.38 11.98
CA ASP A 242 -11.81 -9.54 11.76
C ASP A 242 -10.76 -9.26 10.67
N TRP A 243 -11.16 -8.61 9.59
CA TRP A 243 -10.28 -8.36 8.45
C TRP A 243 -9.45 -7.09 8.67
N VAL A 244 -8.13 -7.23 8.64
CA VAL A 244 -7.19 -6.13 8.77
C VAL A 244 -6.49 -5.91 7.44
N VAL A 245 -6.62 -4.71 6.89
CA VAL A 245 -5.90 -4.28 5.69
C VAL A 245 -4.60 -3.62 6.13
N ILE A 246 -3.49 -4.10 5.62
CA ILE A 246 -2.15 -3.62 5.93
C ILE A 246 -1.50 -3.09 4.65
N TYR A 247 -1.19 -1.82 4.62
CA TYR A 247 -0.46 -1.13 3.56
C TYR A 247 1.01 -1.04 3.92
N PHE A 248 1.88 -1.23 2.95
CA PHE A 248 3.33 -1.17 3.13
C PHE A 248 4.05 -0.74 1.86
N ASP A 249 5.25 -0.19 2.03
CA ASP A 249 6.12 0.17 0.92
C ASP A 249 6.68 -1.10 0.27
N GLY A 250 6.27 -1.39 -0.97
CA GLY A 250 6.67 -2.58 -1.72
C GLY A 250 7.42 -2.23 -3.01
N ARG A 251 7.77 -3.27 -3.76
CA ARG A 251 8.31 -3.12 -5.13
C ARG A 251 7.27 -2.42 -6.01
N GLY A 252 7.65 -1.34 -6.65
CA GLY A 252 6.76 -0.61 -7.56
C GLY A 252 5.84 0.42 -6.89
N GLY A 253 5.87 0.62 -5.57
CA GLY A 253 5.04 1.59 -4.86
C GLY A 253 4.45 1.05 -3.57
N GLU A 254 3.41 1.69 -3.08
CA GLU A 254 2.66 1.21 -1.93
C GLU A 254 1.85 -0.03 -2.34
N ARG A 255 1.94 -1.07 -1.53
CA ARG A 255 1.21 -2.32 -1.67
C ARG A 255 0.33 -2.56 -0.46
N GLN A 256 -0.62 -3.47 -0.59
CA GLN A 256 -1.45 -3.89 0.53
C GLN A 256 -1.64 -5.39 0.57
N CYS A 257 -1.99 -5.90 1.73
CA CYS A 257 -2.50 -7.24 1.93
C CYS A 257 -3.62 -7.21 2.98
N THR A 258 -4.45 -8.25 2.98
CA THR A 258 -5.52 -8.40 3.98
C THR A 258 -5.23 -9.61 4.85
N VAL A 259 -5.17 -9.40 6.16
CA VAL A 259 -5.06 -10.48 7.15
C VAL A 259 -6.45 -10.81 7.65
N ILE A 260 -6.79 -12.09 7.63
CA ILE A 260 -8.11 -12.61 8.02
C ILE A 260 -7.96 -13.81 8.96
N THR A 261 -9.03 -14.14 9.70
CA THR A 261 -9.11 -15.45 10.36
C THR A 261 -9.60 -16.48 9.35
N SER A 262 -8.80 -17.52 9.12
CA SER A 262 -9.16 -18.63 8.23
C SER A 262 -10.33 -19.41 8.82
N ALA A 263 -11.32 -19.74 7.97
CA ALA A 263 -12.47 -20.54 8.35
C ALA A 263 -12.34 -22.02 7.96
N TYR A 264 -11.35 -22.37 7.13
CA TYR A 264 -11.29 -23.69 6.49
C TYR A 264 -9.88 -24.30 6.55
N GLY A 265 -9.85 -25.65 6.44
CA GLY A 265 -8.64 -26.43 6.30
C GLY A 265 -7.71 -26.39 7.52
N PRO A 266 -6.44 -26.76 7.33
CA PRO A 266 -5.45 -26.82 8.41
C PRO A 266 -5.16 -25.48 9.09
N LEU A 267 -5.43 -24.38 8.41
CA LEU A 267 -5.28 -23.01 8.93
C LEU A 267 -6.53 -22.49 9.66
N SER A 268 -7.58 -23.29 9.81
CA SER A 268 -8.81 -22.87 10.49
C SER A 268 -8.52 -22.26 11.86
N GLY A 269 -9.11 -21.11 12.15
CA GLY A 269 -8.90 -20.35 13.38
C GLY A 269 -7.56 -19.57 13.45
N LYS A 270 -6.65 -19.74 12.50
CA LYS A 270 -5.38 -19.00 12.46
C LYS A 270 -5.52 -17.71 11.66
N ARG A 271 -4.70 -16.72 12.00
CA ARG A 271 -4.56 -15.50 11.20
C ARG A 271 -3.73 -15.80 9.97
N ILE A 272 -4.24 -15.47 8.79
CA ILE A 272 -3.57 -15.71 7.51
C ILE A 272 -3.60 -14.48 6.62
N ILE A 273 -2.64 -14.37 5.75
CA ILE A 273 -2.60 -13.35 4.70
C ILE A 273 -3.33 -13.92 3.49
N ARG A 274 -4.43 -13.29 3.09
CA ARG A 274 -5.22 -13.71 1.93
C ARG A 274 -4.35 -13.74 0.66
N GLY A 275 -4.37 -14.87 -0.05
CA GLY A 275 -3.58 -15.08 -1.27
C GLY A 275 -2.13 -15.54 -1.02
N ARG A 276 -1.71 -15.68 0.26
CA ARG A 276 -0.42 -16.24 0.67
C ARG A 276 -0.60 -17.44 1.59
N GLU A 277 -1.68 -18.20 1.42
CA GLU A 277 -2.01 -19.38 2.22
C GLU A 277 -0.88 -20.43 2.27
N PRO A 278 -0.16 -20.75 1.15
CA PRO A 278 0.97 -21.66 1.20
C PRO A 278 2.10 -21.20 2.12
N GLU A 279 2.44 -19.91 2.08
CA GLU A 279 3.47 -19.32 2.95
C GLU A 279 3.01 -19.30 4.42
N CYS A 280 1.71 -19.07 4.67
CA CYS A 280 1.13 -19.17 6.01
C CYS A 280 1.18 -20.61 6.54
N MET A 281 0.95 -21.62 5.69
CA MET A 281 1.15 -23.04 6.05
C MET A 281 2.59 -23.32 6.47
N GLU A 282 3.56 -22.83 5.71
CA GLU A 282 4.97 -22.97 6.10
C GLU A 282 5.25 -22.26 7.43
N HIS A 283 4.73 -21.06 7.62
CA HIS A 283 4.92 -20.29 8.85
C HIS A 283 4.41 -21.03 10.10
N TYR A 284 3.23 -21.65 10.02
CA TYR A 284 2.61 -22.31 11.18
C TYR A 284 3.05 -23.75 11.42
N PHE A 285 3.46 -24.47 10.37
CA PHE A 285 3.70 -25.91 10.45
C PHE A 285 5.13 -26.33 10.05
N ARG A 286 6.00 -25.38 9.70
CA ARG A 286 7.42 -25.69 9.50
C ARG A 286 8.00 -26.14 10.83
N PRO A 287 8.58 -27.35 10.94
CA PRO A 287 9.27 -27.74 12.17
C PRO A 287 10.37 -26.72 12.45
N ALA A 288 10.43 -26.22 13.68
CA ALA A 288 11.55 -25.40 14.12
C ALA A 288 12.86 -26.14 13.75
N ALA A 289 13.71 -25.50 12.96
CA ALA A 289 15.01 -26.09 12.62
C ALA A 289 15.70 -26.43 13.93
N ARG A 290 15.87 -27.73 14.21
CA ARG A 290 16.65 -28.18 15.38
C ARG A 290 18.01 -27.54 15.25
N ASP A 291 18.38 -26.80 16.25
CA ASP A 291 19.70 -26.18 16.37
C ASP A 291 20.75 -27.31 16.43
N VAL A 292 21.36 -27.59 15.25
CA VAL A 292 22.36 -28.67 15.07
C VAL A 292 23.69 -28.31 15.76
N ARG A 293 23.73 -27.26 16.57
CA ARG A 293 24.95 -26.81 17.28
C ARG A 293 25.19 -27.43 18.64
N SER A 294 24.31 -28.30 19.15
CA SER A 294 24.47 -28.89 20.50
C SER A 294 24.80 -30.38 20.56
N VAL A 295 25.20 -31.02 19.43
CA VAL A 295 25.62 -32.43 19.46
C VAL A 295 27.02 -32.61 18.85
N LYS A 296 28.00 -31.89 19.36
CA LYS A 296 29.43 -32.17 19.07
C LYS A 296 30.34 -31.73 20.23
N ILE A 297 30.04 -32.08 21.45
CA ILE A 297 31.03 -32.11 22.52
C ILE A 297 30.57 -33.19 23.53
N GLN A 298 30.71 -34.49 23.21
CA GLN A 298 30.64 -35.53 24.25
C GLN A 298 31.34 -36.86 23.88
N ASP A 299 32.15 -36.90 22.81
CA ASP A 299 32.92 -38.12 22.49
C ASP A 299 34.42 -37.83 22.27
N ALA A 300 35.03 -37.15 23.21
CA ALA A 300 36.48 -36.95 23.21
C ALA A 300 37.08 -36.92 24.61
N PHE A 301 36.69 -37.86 25.50
CA PHE A 301 37.47 -38.21 26.68
C PHE A 301 37.07 -39.61 27.15
N SER A 302 37.65 -40.63 26.48
CA SER A 302 37.85 -41.98 27.07
C SER A 302 38.89 -42.71 26.22
N ILE A 303 40.15 -42.55 26.54
CA ILE A 303 41.22 -43.56 26.65
C ILE A 303 42.27 -42.98 27.57
#